data_5bf2fb31f2e56d4a477381fb9cde4069
#
_entry.id   5bf2fb31f2e56d4a477381fb9cde4069
#
_cell.length_a   1.000
_cell.length_b   1.000
_cell.length_c   1.000
_cell.angle_alpha   90.00
_cell.angle_beta   90.00
_cell.angle_gamma   90.00
#
_symmetry.space_group_name_H-M   'P 1'
#
loop_
_entity.id
_entity.type
_entity.pdbx_description
1 polymer ?
#
loop_
_entity_poly.entity_id
_entity_poly.type
_entity_poly.pdbx_seq_one_letter_code
_entity_poly.pdbx_strand_id
1 'polypeptide(L)'
;MANKNIGEQILSHYEKYLGNYADASVFAGSKESYPIQALKFANVLDGLKTFATLGFSKYADEVKNKAEIVFSVDENLEEVLLTIIMNALFFITENQIDFGKGAFIKGIEKINAEFANSHNIRAVYFTVPFVFPEDFSEIEGEIKLYEAFFITQSELEYLEKNGAESFEDYLEENEIDVFDINRGL
;
A
#
# COMPACT_ATOMS: atom_id res chain seq x y z
N MET A 1 3.86 23.92 23.56
CA MET A 1 4.14 23.40 22.20
C MET A 1 2.79 23.18 21.54
N ALA A 2 2.54 23.79 20.37
CA ALA A 2 1.28 23.58 19.65
C ALA A 2 1.20 22.09 19.28
N ASN A 3 0.10 21.43 19.67
CA ASN A 3 -0.19 20.07 19.24
C ASN A 3 -0.31 20.13 17.69
N LYS A 4 0.69 19.62 16.98
CA LYS A 4 0.57 19.47 15.52
C LYS A 4 -0.65 18.59 15.24
N ASN A 5 -1.43 18.98 14.25
CA ASN A 5 -2.51 18.14 13.73
C ASN A 5 -1.88 16.84 13.18
N ILE A 6 -2.55 15.70 13.38
CA ILE A 6 -2.10 14.39 12.91
C ILE A 6 -1.71 14.42 11.40
N GLY A 7 -2.50 15.12 10.57
CA GLY A 7 -2.17 15.29 9.16
C GLY A 7 -0.85 16.03 8.92
N GLU A 8 -0.53 17.03 9.73
CA GLU A 8 0.76 17.75 9.65
C GLU A 8 1.93 16.89 10.10
N GLN A 9 1.74 16.00 11.07
CA GLN A 9 2.75 15.04 11.51
C GLN A 9 3.07 14.04 10.40
N ILE A 10 2.03 13.47 9.77
CA ILE A 10 2.16 12.54 8.64
C ILE A 10 2.88 13.23 7.49
N LEU A 11 2.45 14.42 7.08
CA LEU A 11 3.10 15.17 5.99
C LEU A 11 4.57 15.49 6.29
N SER A 12 4.88 15.96 7.50
CA SER A 12 6.27 16.25 7.90
C SER A 12 7.15 14.99 7.88
N HIS A 13 6.58 13.82 8.23
CA HIS A 13 7.29 12.55 8.15
C HIS A 13 7.57 12.16 6.69
N TYR A 14 6.57 12.25 5.82
CA TYR A 14 6.76 11.98 4.40
C TYR A 14 7.79 12.93 3.77
N GLU A 15 7.71 14.24 4.04
CA GLU A 15 8.67 15.21 3.54
C GLU A 15 10.12 14.88 3.93
N LYS A 16 10.33 14.37 5.15
CA LYS A 16 11.65 13.96 5.64
C LYS A 16 12.26 12.82 4.82
N TYR A 17 11.45 11.85 4.39
CA TYR A 17 11.97 10.62 3.76
C TYR A 17 11.70 10.54 2.24
N LEU A 18 10.59 11.10 1.78
CA LEU A 18 10.17 11.02 0.39
C LEU A 18 10.35 12.35 -0.36
N GLY A 19 10.61 13.44 0.37
CA GLY A 19 10.63 14.79 -0.19
C GLY A 19 9.23 15.40 -0.33
N ASN A 20 9.13 16.51 -1.04
CA ASN A 20 7.85 17.16 -1.27
C ASN A 20 6.98 16.34 -2.25
N TYR A 21 5.70 16.18 -1.94
CA TYR A 21 4.78 15.57 -2.90
C TYR A 21 4.54 16.51 -4.10
N ALA A 22 4.41 15.90 -5.28
CA ALA A 22 4.22 16.61 -6.53
C ALA A 22 2.74 16.82 -6.89
N ASP A 23 1.89 15.88 -6.45
CA ASP A 23 0.45 15.87 -6.74
C ASP A 23 -0.31 15.10 -5.67
N ALA A 24 -1.64 15.28 -5.61
CA ALA A 24 -2.51 14.60 -4.67
C ALA A 24 -3.86 14.26 -5.33
N SER A 25 -4.25 13.01 -5.23
CA SER A 25 -5.58 12.53 -5.65
C SER A 25 -6.43 12.19 -4.43
N VAL A 26 -7.71 12.56 -4.46
CA VAL A 26 -8.66 12.31 -3.36
C VAL A 26 -9.63 11.21 -3.75
N PHE A 27 -9.74 10.21 -2.91
CA PHE A 27 -10.65 9.07 -3.08
C PHE A 27 -11.67 9.06 -1.95
N ALA A 28 -12.91 8.69 -2.27
CA ALA A 28 -13.99 8.52 -1.31
C ALA A 28 -14.65 7.15 -1.52
N GLY A 29 -14.95 6.49 -0.43
CA GLY A 29 -15.70 5.22 -0.46
C GLY A 29 -17.19 5.43 -0.77
N SER A 30 -17.95 4.35 -0.73
CA SER A 30 -19.35 4.31 -1.17
C SER A 30 -20.36 4.96 -0.22
N LYS A 31 -19.99 5.36 1.00
CA LYS A 31 -20.86 5.97 2.02
C LYS A 31 -20.06 6.94 2.87
N GLU A 32 -20.69 7.71 3.76
CA GLU A 32 -20.18 8.72 4.70
C GLU A 32 -18.77 8.43 5.29
N SER A 33 -17.88 7.98 4.43
CA SER A 33 -16.52 7.61 4.74
C SER A 33 -15.59 8.83 4.70
N TYR A 34 -14.56 8.80 5.51
CA TYR A 34 -13.51 9.79 5.40
C TYR A 34 -12.80 9.66 4.03
N PRO A 35 -12.50 10.78 3.36
CA PRO A 35 -11.68 10.69 2.15
C PRO A 35 -10.25 10.24 2.52
N ILE A 36 -9.67 9.41 1.65
CA ILE A 36 -8.25 9.06 1.68
C ILE A 36 -7.58 9.78 0.52
N GLN A 37 -6.52 10.51 0.80
CA GLN A 37 -5.70 11.13 -0.23
C GLN A 37 -4.54 10.19 -0.56
N ALA A 38 -4.18 10.10 -1.84
CA ALA A 38 -2.94 9.50 -2.30
C ALA A 38 -2.00 10.64 -2.74
N LEU A 39 -0.95 10.85 -1.99
CA LEU A 39 0.09 11.84 -2.26
C LEU A 39 1.14 11.22 -3.16
N LYS A 40 1.44 11.84 -4.31
CA LYS A 40 2.41 11.38 -5.29
C LYS A 40 3.77 12.03 -5.05
N PHE A 41 4.79 11.20 -4.94
CA PHE A 41 6.18 11.62 -4.77
C PHE A 41 6.99 11.27 -6.02
N ALA A 42 7.77 12.23 -6.50
CA ALA A 42 8.64 12.04 -7.66
C ALA A 42 10.05 11.60 -7.23
N ASN A 43 10.68 10.75 -8.05
CA ASN A 43 12.10 10.38 -7.91
C ASN A 43 12.49 9.74 -6.57
N VAL A 44 11.58 8.99 -5.94
CA VAL A 44 11.88 8.22 -4.73
C VAL A 44 12.59 6.92 -5.08
N LEU A 45 12.03 6.17 -6.04
CA LEU A 45 12.62 4.95 -6.60
C LEU A 45 12.73 5.09 -8.11
N ASP A 46 13.85 4.65 -8.69
CA ASP A 46 14.11 4.75 -10.13
C ASP A 46 13.08 3.97 -10.95
N GLY A 47 12.48 4.63 -11.94
CA GLY A 47 11.49 4.02 -12.84
C GLY A 47 10.10 3.81 -12.24
N LEU A 48 9.89 4.18 -10.97
CA LEU A 48 8.62 4.01 -10.27
C LEU A 48 8.03 5.35 -9.84
N LYS A 49 6.73 5.37 -9.63
CA LYS A 49 6.01 6.45 -8.93
C LYS A 49 5.63 5.97 -7.54
N THR A 50 6.07 6.70 -6.54
CA THR A 50 5.77 6.40 -5.14
C THR A 50 4.58 7.23 -4.67
N PHE A 51 3.66 6.58 -3.99
CA PHE A 51 2.50 7.17 -3.35
C PHE A 51 2.50 6.89 -1.86
N ALA A 52 1.94 7.82 -1.09
CA ALA A 52 1.62 7.56 0.31
C ALA A 52 0.23 8.09 0.63
N THR A 53 -0.51 7.37 1.47
CA THR A 53 -1.86 7.79 1.86
C THR A 53 -1.83 8.86 2.94
N LEU A 54 -2.86 9.69 2.94
CA LEU A 54 -3.18 10.60 4.04
C LEU A 54 -4.67 10.48 4.33
N GLY A 55 -4.98 9.88 5.47
CA GLY A 55 -6.35 9.71 5.93
C GLY A 55 -6.79 8.27 6.16
N PHE A 56 -6.02 7.24 5.80
CA PHE A 56 -6.33 5.85 6.13
C PHE A 56 -6.30 5.62 7.66
N SER A 57 -5.41 6.29 8.38
CA SER A 57 -5.31 6.26 9.84
C SER A 57 -6.58 6.72 10.57
N LYS A 58 -7.52 7.39 9.89
CA LYS A 58 -8.83 7.77 10.45
C LYS A 58 -9.76 6.58 10.64
N TYR A 59 -9.45 5.45 10.00
CA TYR A 59 -10.21 4.19 10.10
C TYR A 59 -9.64 3.23 11.14
N ALA A 60 -8.86 3.74 12.10
CA ALA A 60 -8.17 2.91 13.09
C ALA A 60 -9.10 1.99 13.89
N ASP A 61 -10.33 2.43 14.17
CA ASP A 61 -11.32 1.64 14.90
C ASP A 61 -11.89 0.50 14.04
N GLU A 62 -12.09 0.74 12.75
CA GLU A 62 -12.61 -0.23 11.79
C GLU A 62 -11.59 -1.34 11.48
N VAL A 63 -10.31 -0.96 11.32
CA VAL A 63 -9.26 -1.89 10.87
C VAL A 63 -8.35 -2.37 12.00
N LYS A 64 -8.64 -1.98 13.26
CA LYS A 64 -7.87 -2.32 14.47
C LYS A 64 -6.40 -1.91 14.43
N ASN A 65 -6.07 -0.92 13.59
CA ASN A 65 -4.71 -0.41 13.44
C ASN A 65 -4.72 1.03 12.95
N LYS A 66 -3.90 1.88 13.56
CA LYS A 66 -3.72 3.26 13.12
C LYS A 66 -2.57 3.31 12.12
N ALA A 67 -2.90 3.30 10.85
CA ALA A 67 -1.93 3.11 9.77
C ALA A 67 -2.11 4.07 8.60
N GLU A 68 -1.02 4.29 7.87
CA GLU A 68 -1.00 4.83 6.52
C GLU A 68 -0.23 3.87 5.59
N ILE A 69 -0.42 3.99 4.29
CA ILE A 69 0.11 3.07 3.30
C ILE A 69 1.07 3.81 2.36
N VAL A 70 2.23 3.21 2.11
CA VAL A 70 3.14 3.62 1.02
C VAL A 70 3.14 2.53 -0.05
N PHE A 71 3.26 2.91 -1.30
CA PHE A 71 3.38 1.97 -2.41
C PHE A 71 4.05 2.61 -3.61
N SER A 72 4.77 1.80 -4.37
CA SER A 72 5.45 2.23 -5.59
C SER A 72 4.97 1.41 -6.77
N VAL A 73 4.72 2.07 -7.89
CA VAL A 73 4.08 1.47 -9.06
C VAL A 73 4.78 1.89 -10.35
N ASP A 74 4.70 1.03 -11.37
CA ASP A 74 5.16 1.34 -12.72
C ASP A 74 4.47 2.60 -13.25
N GLU A 75 5.26 3.53 -13.78
CA GLU A 75 4.79 4.82 -14.29
C GLU A 75 3.71 4.68 -15.37
N ASN A 76 3.83 3.64 -16.22
CA ASN A 76 2.90 3.43 -17.33
C ASN A 76 1.53 2.88 -16.88
N LEU A 77 1.45 2.34 -15.67
CA LEU A 77 0.25 1.72 -15.09
C LEU A 77 -0.28 2.49 -13.87
N GLU A 78 0.22 3.69 -13.63
CA GLU A 78 -0.05 4.49 -12.44
C GLU A 78 -1.54 4.57 -12.09
N GLU A 79 -2.39 4.98 -13.03
CA GLU A 79 -3.84 5.14 -12.78
C GLU A 79 -4.52 3.83 -12.38
N VAL A 80 -4.18 2.74 -13.07
CA VAL A 80 -4.78 1.42 -12.82
C VAL A 80 -4.36 0.90 -11.45
N LEU A 81 -3.06 0.95 -11.16
CA LEU A 81 -2.50 0.42 -9.91
C LEU A 81 -2.96 1.23 -8.69
N LEU A 82 -2.96 2.56 -8.81
CA LEU A 82 -3.49 3.46 -7.79
C LEU A 82 -4.97 3.15 -7.50
N THR A 83 -5.79 3.01 -8.53
CA THR A 83 -7.21 2.68 -8.39
C THR A 83 -7.41 1.34 -7.68
N ILE A 84 -6.64 0.31 -8.02
CA ILE A 84 -6.75 -1.00 -7.39
C ILE A 84 -6.40 -0.94 -5.91
N ILE A 85 -5.29 -0.29 -5.55
CA ILE A 85 -4.87 -0.15 -4.14
C ILE A 85 -5.92 0.62 -3.34
N MET A 86 -6.43 1.74 -3.86
CA MET A 86 -7.44 2.53 -3.15
C MET A 86 -8.73 1.75 -2.96
N ASN A 87 -9.18 0.96 -3.95
CA ASN A 87 -10.32 0.05 -3.79
C ASN A 87 -10.06 -1.03 -2.73
N ALA A 88 -8.85 -1.59 -2.67
CA ALA A 88 -8.49 -2.56 -1.64
C ALA A 88 -8.56 -1.94 -0.23
N LEU A 89 -8.07 -0.70 -0.06
CA LEU A 89 -8.17 0.00 1.23
C LEU A 89 -9.61 0.27 1.65
N PHE A 90 -10.47 0.74 0.75
CA PHE A 90 -11.90 0.90 1.06
C PHE A 90 -12.58 -0.43 1.34
N PHE A 91 -12.23 -1.49 0.63
CA PHE A 91 -12.74 -2.83 0.94
C PHE A 91 -12.37 -3.28 2.37
N ILE A 92 -11.13 -3.03 2.80
CA ILE A 92 -10.67 -3.31 4.16
C ILE A 92 -11.52 -2.54 5.18
N THR A 93 -11.72 -1.24 4.99
CA THR A 93 -12.44 -0.39 5.93
C THR A 93 -13.94 -0.73 5.97
N GLU A 94 -14.58 -0.92 4.83
CA GLU A 94 -16.01 -1.21 4.72
C GLU A 94 -16.38 -2.59 5.30
N ASN A 95 -15.47 -3.56 5.22
CA ASN A 95 -15.66 -4.90 5.76
C ASN A 95 -15.04 -5.10 7.14
N GLN A 96 -14.47 -4.06 7.74
CA GLN A 96 -13.86 -4.08 9.07
C GLN A 96 -12.83 -5.22 9.22
N ILE A 97 -11.96 -5.34 8.22
CA ILE A 97 -10.91 -6.36 8.19
C ILE A 97 -9.77 -5.92 9.10
N ASP A 98 -9.38 -6.77 10.05
CA ASP A 98 -8.20 -6.54 10.88
C ASP A 98 -6.97 -6.40 9.99
N PHE A 99 -6.33 -5.22 10.05
CA PHE A 99 -5.27 -4.84 9.15
C PHE A 99 -3.91 -4.80 9.83
N GLY A 100 -2.88 -5.28 9.15
CA GLY A 100 -1.51 -5.26 9.66
C GLY A 100 -0.53 -5.93 8.72
N LYS A 101 0.71 -6.15 9.19
CA LYS A 101 1.72 -6.88 8.45
C LYS A 101 1.21 -8.27 8.05
N GLY A 102 1.39 -8.64 6.79
CA GLY A 102 0.94 -9.89 6.23
C GLY A 102 -0.52 -9.90 5.79
N ALA A 103 -1.25 -8.79 5.94
CA ALA A 103 -2.59 -8.66 5.37
C ALA A 103 -2.53 -8.69 3.84
N PHE A 104 -3.56 -9.26 3.21
CA PHE A 104 -3.69 -9.25 1.76
C PHE A 104 -5.16 -9.23 1.33
N ILE A 105 -5.43 -8.64 0.18
CA ILE A 105 -6.76 -8.54 -0.41
C ILE A 105 -6.75 -9.17 -1.78
N LYS A 106 -7.57 -10.21 -1.94
CA LYS A 106 -7.78 -10.96 -3.19
C LYS A 106 -8.88 -10.33 -4.03
N GLY A 107 -8.95 -10.75 -5.28
CA GLY A 107 -10.05 -10.41 -6.15
C GLY A 107 -9.80 -9.19 -7.01
N ILE A 108 -8.54 -8.92 -7.33
CA ILE A 108 -8.15 -7.84 -8.26
C ILE A 108 -8.90 -7.92 -9.58
N GLU A 109 -9.18 -9.13 -10.06
CA GLU A 109 -9.96 -9.38 -11.28
C GLU A 109 -11.40 -8.84 -11.22
N LYS A 110 -11.96 -8.61 -10.02
CA LYS A 110 -13.28 -7.99 -9.86
C LYS A 110 -13.22 -6.46 -10.00
N ILE A 111 -12.05 -5.88 -9.76
CA ILE A 111 -11.80 -4.45 -9.91
C ILE A 111 -11.40 -4.15 -11.36
N ASN A 112 -10.43 -4.90 -11.88
CA ASN A 112 -9.94 -4.78 -13.27
C ASN A 112 -9.49 -6.14 -13.80
N ALA A 113 -10.40 -6.84 -14.52
CA ALA A 113 -10.14 -8.17 -15.05
C ALA A 113 -9.06 -8.19 -16.14
N GLU A 114 -9.00 -7.15 -16.97
CA GLU A 114 -8.02 -7.03 -18.04
C GLU A 114 -6.61 -6.94 -17.46
N PHE A 115 -6.39 -6.02 -16.53
CA PHE A 115 -5.12 -5.86 -15.84
C PHE A 115 -4.72 -7.14 -15.11
N ALA A 116 -5.60 -7.70 -14.30
CA ALA A 116 -5.32 -8.89 -13.49
C ALA A 116 -4.89 -10.08 -14.36
N ASN A 117 -5.51 -10.27 -15.52
CA ASN A 117 -5.19 -11.38 -16.42
C ASN A 117 -3.94 -11.10 -17.25
N SER A 118 -3.76 -9.87 -17.73
CA SER A 118 -2.59 -9.49 -18.54
C SER A 118 -1.28 -9.58 -17.78
N HIS A 119 -1.30 -9.33 -16.47
CA HIS A 119 -0.10 -9.35 -15.60
C HIS A 119 -0.09 -10.52 -14.61
N ASN A 120 -1.07 -11.43 -14.67
CA ASN A 120 -1.22 -12.55 -13.73
C ASN A 120 -1.28 -12.12 -12.25
N ILE A 121 -1.77 -10.91 -11.95
CA ILE A 121 -1.90 -10.37 -10.60
C ILE A 121 -3.23 -10.82 -9.97
N ARG A 122 -3.20 -11.19 -8.69
CA ARG A 122 -4.40 -11.72 -7.98
C ARG A 122 -4.72 -11.04 -6.66
N ALA A 123 -3.72 -10.41 -6.02
CA ALA A 123 -3.95 -9.74 -4.75
C ALA A 123 -3.03 -8.52 -4.55
N VAL A 124 -3.40 -7.68 -3.60
CA VAL A 124 -2.51 -6.69 -2.96
C VAL A 124 -2.06 -7.26 -1.63
N TYR A 125 -0.78 -7.22 -1.35
CA TYR A 125 -0.17 -7.65 -0.10
C TYR A 125 0.39 -6.44 0.66
N PHE A 126 0.38 -6.49 1.99
CA PHE A 126 0.84 -5.41 2.86
C PHE A 126 1.88 -5.91 3.86
N THR A 127 3.02 -5.22 3.93
CA THR A 127 4.12 -5.53 4.85
C THR A 127 4.72 -4.26 5.43
N VAL A 128 5.72 -4.39 6.28
CA VAL A 128 6.51 -3.21 6.72
C VAL A 128 7.30 -2.65 5.53
N PRO A 129 7.53 -1.32 5.47
CA PRO A 129 8.34 -0.72 4.40
C PRO A 129 9.77 -1.28 4.45
N PHE A 130 10.21 -1.93 3.37
CA PHE A 130 11.52 -2.60 3.29
C PHE A 130 12.52 -1.90 2.38
N VAL A 131 12.05 -1.00 1.50
CA VAL A 131 12.93 -0.18 0.64
C VAL A 131 13.32 1.16 1.27
N PHE A 132 12.81 1.45 2.46
CA PHE A 132 13.04 2.67 3.21
C PHE A 132 13.81 2.39 4.49
N PRO A 133 14.44 3.42 5.13
CA PRO A 133 15.06 3.26 6.44
C PRO A 133 14.05 2.77 7.50
N GLU A 134 14.52 2.01 8.48
CA GLU A 134 13.68 1.40 9.53
C GLU A 134 12.79 2.43 10.25
N ASP A 135 13.31 3.61 10.55
CA ASP A 135 12.60 4.69 11.21
C ASP A 135 11.54 5.38 10.32
N PHE A 136 11.43 5.00 9.04
CA PHE A 136 10.30 5.39 8.19
C PHE A 136 9.01 4.65 8.55
N SER A 137 9.09 3.44 9.10
CA SER A 137 7.97 2.54 9.33
C SER A 137 6.96 3.01 10.40
N GLU A 138 7.29 4.08 11.17
CA GLU A 138 6.44 4.56 12.25
C GLU A 138 6.51 6.09 12.39
N ILE A 139 5.34 6.72 12.51
CA ILE A 139 5.20 8.17 12.68
C ILE A 139 4.93 8.50 14.15
N GLU A 140 5.88 9.17 14.81
CA GLU A 140 5.81 9.64 16.21
C GLU A 140 5.37 8.56 17.23
N GLY A 141 5.65 7.27 16.96
CA GLY A 141 5.29 6.16 17.85
C GLY A 141 3.79 5.82 17.86
N GLU A 142 2.98 6.41 16.97
CA GLU A 142 1.53 6.26 17.00
C GLU A 142 0.92 5.68 15.72
N ILE A 143 1.47 6.04 14.55
CA ILE A 143 0.91 5.63 13.26
C ILE A 143 1.93 4.75 12.56
N LYS A 144 1.52 3.54 12.18
CA LYS A 144 2.37 2.62 11.44
C LYS A 144 2.28 2.85 9.95
N LEU A 145 3.39 2.72 9.25
CA LEU A 145 3.42 2.67 7.80
C LEU A 145 3.52 1.22 7.33
N TYR A 146 2.71 0.88 6.34
CA TYR A 146 2.81 -0.39 5.63
C TYR A 146 3.07 -0.14 4.16
N GLU A 147 3.90 -0.99 3.56
CA GLU A 147 4.14 -0.98 2.13
C GLU A 147 3.21 -1.97 1.44
N ALA A 148 2.56 -1.51 0.36
CA ALA A 148 1.68 -2.32 -0.45
C ALA A 148 2.35 -2.68 -1.78
N PHE A 149 2.24 -3.94 -2.18
CA PHE A 149 2.64 -4.40 -3.51
C PHE A 149 1.71 -5.48 -4.04
N PHE A 150 1.79 -5.72 -5.34
CA PHE A 150 0.94 -6.69 -6.01
C PHE A 150 1.58 -8.07 -6.01
N ILE A 151 0.78 -9.12 -5.85
CA ILE A 151 1.23 -10.50 -5.89
C ILE A 151 0.54 -11.30 -7.00
N THR A 152 1.31 -12.20 -7.60
CA THR A 152 0.87 -13.08 -8.68
C THR A 152 0.04 -14.24 -8.20
N GLN A 153 -0.52 -15.04 -9.11
CA GLN A 153 -1.28 -16.24 -8.76
C GLN A 153 -0.43 -17.25 -7.96
N SER A 154 0.80 -17.53 -8.42
CA SER A 154 1.69 -18.49 -7.74
C SER A 154 2.14 -18.00 -6.37
N GLU A 155 2.40 -16.71 -6.23
CA GLU A 155 2.75 -16.08 -4.96
C GLU A 155 1.58 -16.12 -3.98
N LEU A 156 0.36 -15.86 -4.44
CA LEU A 156 -0.84 -15.97 -3.62
C LEU A 156 -1.06 -17.42 -3.12
N GLU A 157 -0.90 -18.41 -4.00
CA GLU A 157 -0.99 -19.82 -3.62
C GLU A 157 0.06 -20.22 -2.59
N TYR A 158 1.29 -19.70 -2.75
CA TYR A 158 2.36 -19.92 -1.77
C TYR A 158 2.02 -19.29 -0.41
N LEU A 159 1.59 -18.03 -0.42
CA LEU A 159 1.17 -17.29 0.78
C LEU A 159 0.03 -18.00 1.53
N GLU A 160 -1.01 -18.42 0.83
CA GLU A 160 -2.16 -19.10 1.44
C GLU A 160 -1.78 -20.46 2.05
N LYS A 161 -0.79 -21.14 1.48
CA LYS A 161 -0.33 -22.44 1.94
C LYS A 161 0.64 -22.34 3.11
N ASN A 162 1.54 -21.38 3.11
CA ASN A 162 2.70 -21.34 4.01
C ASN A 162 2.64 -20.19 5.03
N GLY A 163 1.75 -19.21 4.83
CA GLY A 163 1.61 -18.04 5.70
C GLY A 163 2.56 -16.90 5.33
N ALA A 164 2.31 -15.74 5.95
CA ALA A 164 2.96 -14.48 5.60
C ALA A 164 4.48 -14.48 5.85
N GLU A 165 4.94 -15.01 6.99
CA GLU A 165 6.37 -15.06 7.34
C GLU A 165 7.16 -15.88 6.31
N SER A 166 6.71 -17.11 6.03
CA SER A 166 7.35 -17.96 5.01
C SER A 166 7.26 -17.37 3.60
N PHE A 167 6.23 -16.58 3.32
CA PHE A 167 6.10 -15.91 2.04
C PHE A 167 7.12 -14.77 1.90
N GLU A 168 7.32 -13.96 2.93
CA GLU A 168 8.34 -12.91 2.92
C GLU A 168 9.75 -13.50 2.79
N ASP A 169 10.06 -14.58 3.54
CA ASP A 169 11.31 -15.32 3.40
C ASP A 169 11.51 -15.85 1.98
N TYR A 170 10.45 -16.40 1.37
CA TYR A 170 10.49 -16.87 -0.02
C TYR A 170 10.81 -15.76 -1.02
N LEU A 171 10.23 -14.56 -0.85
CA LEU A 171 10.51 -13.41 -1.72
C LEU A 171 11.98 -12.98 -1.61
N GLU A 172 12.51 -12.91 -0.38
CA GLU A 172 13.89 -12.51 -0.09
C GLU A 172 14.90 -13.56 -0.61
N GLU A 173 14.71 -14.84 -0.28
CA GLU A 173 15.61 -15.93 -0.68
C GLU A 173 15.72 -16.11 -2.20
N ASN A 174 14.65 -15.77 -2.93
CA ASN A 174 14.62 -15.86 -4.39
C ASN A 174 14.88 -14.50 -5.08
N GLU A 175 15.25 -13.46 -4.33
CA GLU A 175 15.55 -12.11 -4.84
C GLU A 175 14.45 -11.58 -5.78
N ILE A 176 13.18 -11.82 -5.40
CA ILE A 176 12.03 -11.44 -6.23
C ILE A 176 11.82 -9.92 -6.19
N ASP A 177 11.89 -9.28 -7.35
CA ASP A 177 11.52 -7.87 -7.50
C ASP A 177 10.00 -7.72 -7.48
N VAL A 178 9.45 -7.37 -6.33
CA VAL A 178 8.01 -7.21 -6.14
C VAL A 178 7.42 -6.00 -6.88
N PHE A 179 8.24 -5.08 -7.35
CA PHE A 179 7.81 -3.93 -8.15
C PHE A 179 7.75 -4.24 -9.65
N ASP A 180 8.39 -5.30 -10.12
CA ASP A 180 8.19 -5.79 -11.49
C ASP A 180 6.82 -6.43 -11.63
N ILE A 181 5.89 -5.67 -12.19
CA ILE A 181 4.51 -6.11 -12.39
C ILE A 181 4.38 -7.28 -13.37
N ASN A 182 5.41 -7.52 -14.19
CA ASN A 182 5.43 -8.57 -15.23
C ASN A 182 6.17 -9.84 -14.79
N ARG A 183 6.69 -9.91 -13.57
CA ARG A 183 7.48 -11.06 -13.09
C ARG A 183 6.73 -12.40 -13.10
N GLY A 184 5.41 -12.37 -13.19
CA GLY A 184 4.56 -13.56 -13.24
C GLY A 184 4.19 -14.05 -14.64
N LEU A 185 4.79 -13.47 -15.70
CA LEU A 185 4.51 -13.81 -17.10
C LEU A 185 5.48 -14.83 -17.67
#